data_b0732d3be4dc88ffb249e9c6aa15ff6b
#
_entry.id   b0732d3be4dc88ffb249e9c6aa15ff6b
#
_cell.length_a   1.000
_cell.length_b   1.000
_cell.length_c   1.000
_cell.angle_alpha   90.00
_cell.angle_beta   90.00
_cell.angle_gamma   90.00
#
_symmetry.space_group_name_H-M   'P 1'
#
loop_
_entity.id
_entity.type
_entity.pdbx_description
1 polymer ?
#
loop_
_entity_poly.entity_id
_entity_poly.type
_entity_poly.pdbx_seq_one_letter_code
_entity_poly.pdbx_strand_id
1 'polypeptide(L)'
;TRIDSKNASLKYANVFNLANIVMSSSASIDQKIDAHYQLQSVFATAQIGYKEGVFLDLTARNDWSSTLAYTKYEKKGFFYPSVGVSFLPDKWVKMPEWVSFSKLRGAYSIVGNGVPPFITYPVSYVTAGGEILASDAAPFAEMKPEMTHSVELGMEWKFLQHRLGLNLTYYRTDTYEQFFKLPALAGDKYAYRYVNAGDIRNQGWEITLDATPVLTPDFTWKTSLNFSANKNKIVELHEELKEFVYGPTSFSSSYAMKLVKGGSIGDIYGKAFIRDEAGSIVYGTDGDYKGLPLVEGDGNTVKVGNANPDFMLGWNHSFSYKGFSLYFLLDWRYGGEVLSQT
;
A
#
# COMPACT_ATOMS: atom_id res chain seq x y z
N THR A 1 18.01 -21.69 9.64
CA THR A 1 17.30 -21.89 10.92
C THR A 1 17.93 -21.02 11.98
N ARG A 2 17.14 -20.17 12.61
CA ARG A 2 17.55 -19.34 13.76
C ARG A 2 16.91 -19.90 15.01
N ILE A 3 17.71 -20.05 16.06
CA ILE A 3 17.24 -20.49 17.37
C ILE A 3 17.56 -19.39 18.36
N ASP A 4 16.53 -18.79 18.92
CA ASP A 4 16.65 -17.81 19.99
C ASP A 4 16.20 -18.45 21.29
N SER A 5 17.06 -18.43 22.31
CA SER A 5 16.71 -18.91 23.65
C SER A 5 16.73 -17.77 24.65
N LYS A 6 15.70 -17.68 25.49
CA LYS A 6 15.63 -16.71 26.61
C LYS A 6 15.65 -17.49 27.92
N ASN A 7 16.31 -16.93 28.93
CA ASN A 7 16.43 -17.52 30.27
C ASN A 7 16.98 -18.95 30.29
N ALA A 8 17.83 -19.27 29.31
CA ALA A 8 18.52 -20.55 29.20
C ALA A 8 20.01 -20.34 29.34
N SER A 9 20.73 -21.36 29.79
CA SER A 9 22.18 -21.37 29.88
C SER A 9 22.78 -22.49 29.02
N LEU A 10 24.03 -22.37 28.68
CA LEU A 10 24.75 -23.46 28.01
C LEU A 10 25.35 -24.40 29.05
N LYS A 11 25.19 -25.73 28.87
CA LYS A 11 25.84 -26.72 29.67
C LYS A 11 27.36 -26.66 29.54
N TYR A 12 27.83 -26.44 28.33
CA TYR A 12 29.23 -26.22 28.01
C TYR A 12 29.39 -24.87 27.29
N ALA A 13 30.27 -24.02 27.81
CA ALA A 13 30.52 -22.71 27.23
C ALA A 13 31.05 -22.84 25.78
N ASN A 14 30.58 -21.92 24.92
CA ASN A 14 30.98 -21.83 23.50
C ASN A 14 30.56 -23.02 22.61
N VAL A 15 29.72 -23.93 23.08
CA VAL A 15 29.14 -24.99 22.25
C VAL A 15 27.69 -24.65 21.92
N PHE A 16 27.44 -24.20 20.69
CA PHE A 16 26.14 -23.71 20.25
C PHE A 16 25.36 -24.80 19.50
N ASN A 17 24.68 -25.67 20.26
CA ASN A 17 23.71 -26.61 19.71
C ASN A 17 22.54 -26.81 20.70
N LEU A 18 21.42 -27.36 20.21
CA LEU A 18 20.21 -27.57 21.00
C LEU A 18 20.42 -28.51 22.21
N ALA A 19 21.25 -29.51 22.07
CA ALA A 19 21.51 -30.50 23.17
C ALA A 19 22.33 -29.86 24.31
N ASN A 20 22.96 -28.76 24.12
CA ASN A 20 23.78 -28.04 25.10
C ASN A 20 22.99 -26.93 25.85
N ILE A 21 21.72 -26.74 25.55
CA ILE A 21 20.89 -25.74 26.21
C ILE A 21 20.26 -26.35 27.47
N VAL A 22 20.51 -25.69 28.60
CA VAL A 22 19.83 -26.05 29.88
C VAL A 22 18.63 -25.12 30.04
N MET A 23 17.45 -25.71 30.06
CA MET A 23 16.19 -25.00 30.21
C MET A 23 15.85 -24.84 31.69
N SER A 24 15.54 -23.61 32.11
CA SER A 24 14.87 -23.36 33.39
C SER A 24 13.33 -23.43 33.19
N SER A 25 12.56 -23.46 34.25
CA SER A 25 11.09 -23.45 34.18
C SER A 25 10.51 -22.21 33.48
N SER A 26 11.28 -21.16 33.39
CA SER A 26 10.90 -19.91 32.69
C SER A 26 11.61 -19.73 31.33
N ALA A 27 12.35 -20.76 30.86
CA ALA A 27 13.07 -20.67 29.60
C ALA A 27 12.11 -20.89 28.42
N SER A 28 12.32 -20.13 27.37
CA SER A 28 11.66 -20.35 26.07
C SER A 28 12.71 -20.53 24.98
N ILE A 29 12.45 -21.45 24.07
CA ILE A 29 13.21 -21.56 22.81
C ILE A 29 12.26 -21.16 21.71
N ASP A 30 12.65 -20.16 20.93
CA ASP A 30 11.99 -19.79 19.69
C ASP A 30 12.86 -20.29 18.53
N GLN A 31 12.34 -21.27 17.80
CA GLN A 31 12.98 -21.80 16.61
C GLN A 31 12.30 -21.18 15.39
N LYS A 32 13.01 -20.26 14.72
CA LYS A 32 12.57 -19.68 13.46
C LYS A 32 13.16 -20.48 12.30
N ILE A 33 12.31 -21.19 11.59
CA ILE A 33 12.68 -21.80 10.31
C ILE A 33 12.57 -20.72 9.27
N ASP A 34 13.71 -20.33 8.67
CA ASP A 34 13.71 -19.38 7.55
C ASP A 34 13.02 -20.07 6.36
N ALA A 35 12.01 -19.40 5.82
CA ALA A 35 11.34 -19.89 4.63
C ALA A 35 12.30 -19.83 3.44
N HIS A 36 12.50 -20.96 2.77
CA HIS A 36 13.14 -20.99 1.45
C HIS A 36 12.05 -20.90 0.39
N TYR A 37 12.15 -19.88 -0.45
CA TYR A 37 11.31 -19.79 -1.64
C TYR A 37 12.18 -19.51 -2.87
N GLN A 38 11.70 -19.92 -4.03
CA GLN A 38 12.35 -19.73 -5.30
C GLN A 38 11.40 -18.99 -6.24
N LEU A 39 11.91 -17.94 -6.87
CA LEU A 39 11.27 -17.23 -7.97
C LEU A 39 12.13 -17.38 -9.22
N GLN A 40 11.56 -17.90 -10.28
CA GLN A 40 12.20 -17.97 -11.59
C GLN A 40 11.49 -17.00 -12.52
N SER A 41 12.26 -16.25 -13.30
CA SER A 41 11.72 -15.23 -14.19
C SER A 41 12.43 -15.23 -15.52
N VAL A 42 11.65 -15.08 -16.58
CA VAL A 42 12.16 -14.76 -17.91
C VAL A 42 11.57 -13.43 -18.32
N PHE A 43 12.39 -12.52 -18.79
CA PHE A 43 11.93 -11.20 -19.22
C PHE A 43 12.62 -10.74 -20.48
N ALA A 44 11.93 -9.87 -21.21
CA ALA A 44 12.45 -9.17 -22.37
C ALA A 44 12.01 -7.72 -22.35
N THR A 45 12.86 -6.83 -22.83
CA THR A 45 12.57 -5.40 -23.00
C THR A 45 12.94 -4.98 -24.41
N ALA A 46 12.14 -4.09 -25.00
CA ALA A 46 12.43 -3.48 -26.30
C ALA A 46 12.05 -2.00 -26.26
N GLN A 47 12.90 -1.16 -26.81
CA GLN A 47 12.59 0.23 -27.05
C GLN A 47 12.72 0.54 -28.54
N ILE A 48 11.70 1.12 -29.12
CA ILE A 48 11.64 1.48 -30.52
C ILE A 48 11.47 3.00 -30.63
N GLY A 49 12.43 3.67 -31.23
CA GLY A 49 12.39 5.11 -31.49
C GLY A 49 12.06 5.41 -32.95
N TYR A 50 11.19 6.39 -33.17
CA TYR A 50 10.89 6.88 -34.50
C TYR A 50 11.08 8.40 -34.59
N LYS A 51 11.96 8.84 -35.51
CA LYS A 51 12.28 10.26 -35.77
C LYS A 51 12.58 11.06 -34.50
N GLU A 52 13.28 10.45 -33.55
CA GLU A 52 13.68 11.09 -32.27
C GLU A 52 12.53 11.72 -31.46
N GLY A 53 11.29 11.53 -31.91
CA GLY A 53 10.13 12.19 -31.31
C GLY A 53 9.04 11.26 -30.84
N VAL A 54 9.06 9.97 -31.22
CA VAL A 54 8.15 8.94 -30.70
C VAL A 54 8.96 7.77 -30.19
N PHE A 55 8.67 7.30 -28.99
CA PHE A 55 9.31 6.13 -28.40
C PHE A 55 8.23 5.17 -27.92
N LEU A 56 8.41 3.89 -28.25
CA LEU A 56 7.61 2.79 -27.79
C LEU A 56 8.49 1.91 -26.89
N ASP A 57 8.11 1.76 -25.63
CA ASP A 57 8.76 0.92 -24.65
C ASP A 57 7.89 -0.32 -24.42
N LEU A 58 8.45 -1.50 -24.62
CA LEU A 58 7.79 -2.78 -24.42
C LEU A 58 8.56 -3.58 -23.39
N THR A 59 7.84 -4.13 -22.41
CA THR A 59 8.41 -5.08 -21.46
C THR A 59 7.47 -6.27 -21.32
N ALA A 60 8.05 -7.45 -21.29
CA ALA A 60 7.35 -8.69 -21.03
C ALA A 60 8.13 -9.51 -20.00
N ARG A 61 7.45 -9.98 -18.98
CA ARG A 61 8.02 -10.82 -17.93
C ARG A 61 7.09 -11.97 -17.62
N ASN A 62 7.63 -13.15 -17.42
CA ASN A 62 6.88 -14.30 -16.94
C ASN A 62 7.58 -14.90 -15.71
N ASP A 63 6.83 -15.08 -14.64
CA ASP A 63 7.34 -15.54 -13.35
C ASP A 63 6.72 -16.85 -12.92
N TRP A 64 7.54 -17.73 -12.34
CA TRP A 64 7.13 -18.95 -11.65
C TRP A 64 7.59 -18.88 -10.21
N SER A 65 6.66 -19.09 -9.27
CA SER A 65 6.96 -18.98 -7.84
C SER A 65 6.68 -20.28 -7.09
N SER A 66 7.65 -20.73 -6.31
CA SER A 66 7.46 -21.87 -5.41
C SER A 66 6.49 -21.60 -4.26
N THR A 67 6.13 -20.33 -4.00
CA THR A 67 5.12 -19.98 -2.97
C THR A 67 3.71 -20.42 -3.35
N LEU A 68 3.49 -20.77 -4.64
CA LEU A 68 2.26 -21.35 -5.15
C LEU A 68 2.24 -22.88 -5.15
N ALA A 69 3.24 -23.52 -4.53
CA ALA A 69 3.26 -24.97 -4.36
C ALA A 69 1.96 -25.46 -3.70
N TYR A 70 1.54 -26.67 -4.06
CA TYR A 70 0.30 -27.30 -3.60
C TYR A 70 -0.99 -26.59 -4.07
N THR A 71 -0.90 -25.61 -4.97
CA THR A 71 -2.07 -25.03 -5.64
C THR A 71 -2.19 -25.56 -7.08
N LYS A 72 -3.35 -25.36 -7.71
CA LYS A 72 -3.51 -25.65 -9.15
C LYS A 72 -2.67 -24.74 -10.05
N TYR A 73 -2.02 -23.74 -9.49
CA TYR A 73 -1.16 -22.78 -10.18
C TYR A 73 0.34 -23.04 -9.99
N GLU A 74 0.74 -24.11 -9.29
CA GLU A 74 2.13 -24.45 -8.96
C GLU A 74 3.07 -24.39 -10.17
N LYS A 75 2.64 -24.91 -11.32
CA LYS A 75 3.44 -24.95 -12.55
C LYS A 75 3.11 -23.83 -13.53
N LYS A 76 2.16 -22.96 -13.19
CA LYS A 76 1.71 -21.91 -14.08
C LYS A 76 2.63 -20.69 -13.96
N GLY A 77 3.13 -20.23 -15.12
CA GLY A 77 3.76 -18.91 -15.20
C GLY A 77 2.73 -17.79 -15.22
N PHE A 78 3.06 -16.69 -14.60
CA PHE A 78 2.25 -15.47 -14.60
C PHE A 78 2.94 -14.41 -15.45
N PHE A 79 2.21 -13.93 -16.43
CA PHE A 79 2.72 -13.03 -17.45
C PHE A 79 2.39 -11.57 -17.10
N TYR A 80 3.42 -10.72 -17.14
CA TYR A 80 3.39 -9.32 -16.76
C TYR A 80 3.89 -8.46 -17.93
N PRO A 81 3.01 -8.01 -18.81
CA PRO A 81 3.35 -7.09 -19.87
C PRO A 81 3.34 -5.64 -19.42
N SER A 82 4.13 -4.82 -20.08
CA SER A 82 4.05 -3.36 -19.99
C SER A 82 4.27 -2.75 -21.39
N VAL A 83 3.49 -1.74 -21.69
CA VAL A 83 3.64 -0.91 -22.88
C VAL A 83 3.62 0.55 -22.49
N GLY A 84 4.64 1.29 -22.93
CA GLY A 84 4.75 2.74 -22.75
C GLY A 84 4.93 3.44 -24.08
N VAL A 85 4.31 4.59 -24.25
CA VAL A 85 4.51 5.48 -25.39
C VAL A 85 4.91 6.84 -24.88
N SER A 86 5.97 7.39 -25.47
CA SER A 86 6.40 8.76 -25.24
C SER A 86 6.41 9.51 -26.57
N PHE A 87 5.86 10.71 -26.56
CA PHE A 87 5.82 11.61 -27.71
C PHE A 87 6.45 12.97 -27.34
N LEU A 88 7.39 13.43 -28.16
CA LEU A 88 8.07 14.71 -28.01
C LEU A 88 7.56 15.66 -29.11
N PRO A 89 6.54 16.48 -28.85
CA PRO A 89 5.97 17.40 -29.83
C PRO A 89 6.97 18.37 -30.45
N ASP A 90 7.96 18.84 -29.67
CA ASP A 90 9.01 19.75 -30.10
C ASP A 90 9.92 19.20 -31.21
N LYS A 91 9.93 17.87 -31.42
CA LYS A 91 10.66 17.24 -32.55
C LYS A 91 9.86 17.19 -33.85
N TRP A 92 8.55 17.44 -33.79
CA TRP A 92 7.63 17.31 -34.91
C TRP A 92 7.04 18.66 -35.37
N VAL A 93 6.85 19.56 -34.42
CA VAL A 93 6.23 20.88 -34.65
C VAL A 93 7.15 21.97 -34.13
N LYS A 94 7.32 23.01 -34.88
CA LYS A 94 8.05 24.21 -34.42
C LYS A 94 7.28 24.84 -33.24
N MET A 95 7.83 24.70 -32.05
CA MET A 95 7.25 25.32 -30.86
C MET A 95 7.58 26.80 -30.77
N PRO A 96 6.75 27.59 -30.09
CA PRO A 96 7.09 28.97 -29.74
C PRO A 96 8.41 29.04 -28.95
N GLU A 97 9.19 30.09 -29.09
CA GLU A 97 10.52 30.21 -28.45
C GLU A 97 10.49 30.11 -26.91
N TRP A 98 9.33 30.42 -26.31
CA TRP A 98 9.17 30.30 -24.87
C TRP A 98 8.95 28.84 -24.39
N VAL A 99 8.69 27.88 -25.28
CA VAL A 99 8.62 26.45 -24.98
C VAL A 99 10.00 25.84 -25.20
N SER A 100 10.63 25.35 -24.12
CA SER A 100 11.97 24.79 -24.16
C SER A 100 11.99 23.26 -24.32
N PHE A 101 10.91 22.59 -23.89
CA PHE A 101 10.77 21.15 -23.99
C PHE A 101 9.30 20.76 -23.81
N SER A 102 8.89 19.71 -24.52
CA SER A 102 7.55 19.14 -24.37
C SER A 102 7.61 17.61 -24.53
N LYS A 103 6.95 16.89 -23.62
CA LYS A 103 6.81 15.44 -23.65
C LYS A 103 5.43 15.05 -23.17
N LEU A 104 4.79 14.16 -23.91
CA LEU A 104 3.58 13.45 -23.50
C LEU A 104 3.94 11.98 -23.32
N ARG A 105 3.37 11.33 -22.32
CA ARG A 105 3.59 9.90 -22.06
C ARG A 105 2.29 9.22 -21.69
N GLY A 106 2.18 7.97 -22.07
CA GLY A 106 1.12 7.07 -21.64
C GLY A 106 1.69 5.69 -21.46
N ALA A 107 1.27 4.99 -20.40
CA ALA A 107 1.71 3.65 -20.12
C ALA A 107 0.55 2.79 -19.61
N TYR A 108 0.61 1.50 -19.96
CA TYR A 108 -0.20 0.46 -19.37
C TYR A 108 0.70 -0.67 -18.91
N SER A 109 0.50 -1.16 -17.70
CA SER A 109 1.27 -2.28 -17.17
C SER A 109 0.42 -3.20 -16.32
N ILE A 110 0.81 -4.47 -16.33
CA ILE A 110 0.30 -5.48 -15.40
C ILE A 110 1.47 -5.94 -14.55
N VAL A 111 1.31 -5.92 -13.23
CA VAL A 111 2.30 -6.43 -12.28
C VAL A 111 1.62 -7.38 -11.30
N GLY A 112 2.35 -8.41 -10.88
CA GLY A 112 1.89 -9.35 -9.88
C GLY A 112 2.61 -9.15 -8.54
N ASN A 113 1.88 -9.36 -7.46
CA ASN A 113 2.45 -9.43 -6.13
C ASN A 113 2.46 -10.88 -5.66
N GLY A 114 3.63 -11.35 -5.19
CA GLY A 114 3.81 -12.74 -4.77
C GLY A 114 3.02 -13.07 -3.51
N VAL A 115 2.68 -14.33 -3.38
CA VAL A 115 2.04 -14.86 -2.18
C VAL A 115 3.12 -15.16 -1.14
N PRO A 116 2.95 -14.80 0.15
CA PRO A 116 3.89 -15.19 1.20
C PRO A 116 4.03 -16.71 1.32
N PRO A 117 5.20 -17.22 1.75
CA PRO A 117 5.41 -18.64 1.96
C PRO A 117 4.42 -19.23 2.98
N PHE A 118 4.06 -20.50 2.79
CA PHE A 118 3.22 -21.30 3.70
C PHE A 118 1.74 -20.90 3.83
N ILE A 119 1.28 -19.90 3.06
CA ILE A 119 -0.16 -19.57 3.03
C ILE A 119 -0.95 -20.64 2.29
N THR A 120 -0.40 -21.17 1.20
CA THR A 120 -1.08 -22.16 0.35
C THR A 120 -1.19 -23.52 1.03
N TYR A 121 -0.18 -23.87 1.84
CA TYR A 121 -0.14 -25.09 2.63
C TYR A 121 0.45 -24.78 4.01
N PRO A 122 -0.38 -24.36 4.96
CA PRO A 122 0.09 -24.00 6.28
C PRO A 122 0.74 -25.18 7.01
N VAL A 123 1.84 -24.90 7.70
CA VAL A 123 2.64 -25.92 8.40
C VAL A 123 2.31 -25.94 9.89
N SER A 124 2.37 -27.12 10.48
CA SER A 124 2.29 -27.29 11.92
C SER A 124 3.65 -27.02 12.56
N TYR A 125 3.65 -26.60 13.80
CA TYR A 125 4.86 -26.29 14.57
C TYR A 125 5.00 -27.28 15.71
N VAL A 126 6.26 -27.60 16.06
CA VAL A 126 6.57 -28.39 17.26
C VAL A 126 7.08 -27.42 18.32
N THR A 127 6.44 -27.41 19.49
CA THR A 127 6.88 -26.62 20.63
C THR A 127 8.16 -27.20 21.26
N ALA A 128 8.83 -26.40 22.09
CA ALA A 128 9.99 -26.88 22.85
C ALA A 128 9.68 -28.07 23.77
N GLY A 129 8.41 -28.22 24.18
CA GLY A 129 7.92 -29.36 24.97
C GLY A 129 7.57 -30.63 24.15
N GLY A 130 7.74 -30.57 22.82
CA GLY A 130 7.42 -31.67 21.90
C GLY A 130 5.94 -31.74 21.51
N GLU A 131 5.12 -30.80 21.92
CA GLU A 131 3.73 -30.69 21.52
C GLU A 131 3.63 -30.22 20.06
N ILE A 132 2.77 -30.85 19.26
CA ILE A 132 2.50 -30.43 17.88
C ILE A 132 1.35 -29.45 17.89
N LEU A 133 1.64 -28.20 17.60
CA LEU A 133 0.63 -27.18 17.30
C LEU A 133 0.25 -27.29 15.82
N ALA A 134 -0.92 -27.86 15.57
CA ALA A 134 -1.47 -27.92 14.23
C ALA A 134 -1.70 -26.50 13.68
N SER A 135 -1.57 -26.34 12.38
CA SER A 135 -1.97 -25.08 11.74
C SER A 135 -3.45 -24.80 11.99
N ASP A 136 -3.74 -23.60 12.41
CA ASP A 136 -5.09 -23.07 12.56
C ASP A 136 -5.67 -22.46 11.28
N ALA A 137 -4.86 -22.41 10.20
CA ALA A 137 -5.28 -21.95 8.89
C ALA A 137 -5.55 -23.09 7.91
N ALA A 138 -6.65 -23.01 7.17
CA ALA A 138 -6.99 -23.97 6.11
C ALA A 138 -6.03 -23.84 4.91
N PRO A 139 -5.60 -24.95 4.27
CA PRO A 139 -4.91 -24.91 3.00
C PRO A 139 -5.77 -24.23 1.92
N PHE A 140 -5.15 -23.47 1.04
CA PHE A 140 -5.86 -22.77 -0.04
C PHE A 140 -5.31 -23.14 -1.42
N ALA A 141 -5.87 -24.19 -2.01
CA ALA A 141 -5.45 -24.72 -3.31
C ALA A 141 -5.76 -23.80 -4.52
N GLU A 142 -6.69 -22.88 -4.36
CA GLU A 142 -7.10 -21.94 -5.42
C GLU A 142 -6.33 -20.61 -5.40
N MET A 143 -5.34 -20.46 -4.49
CA MET A 143 -4.57 -19.24 -4.31
C MET A 143 -3.91 -18.79 -5.61
N LYS A 144 -4.13 -17.54 -5.97
CA LYS A 144 -3.50 -16.84 -7.08
C LYS A 144 -2.67 -15.67 -6.58
N PRO A 145 -1.64 -15.24 -7.30
CA PRO A 145 -1.01 -13.94 -7.06
C PRO A 145 -2.00 -12.80 -7.26
N GLU A 146 -1.85 -11.76 -6.48
CA GLU A 146 -2.53 -10.49 -6.72
C GLU A 146 -2.04 -9.89 -8.03
N MET A 147 -2.95 -9.30 -8.80
CA MET A 147 -2.66 -8.68 -10.10
C MET A 147 -3.05 -7.21 -10.08
N THR A 148 -2.10 -6.34 -10.35
CA THR A 148 -2.35 -4.89 -10.44
C THR A 148 -2.23 -4.45 -11.89
N HIS A 149 -3.30 -3.87 -12.41
CA HIS A 149 -3.37 -3.22 -13.71
C HIS A 149 -3.23 -1.72 -13.52
N SER A 150 -2.27 -1.11 -14.18
CA SER A 150 -1.97 0.30 -14.06
C SER A 150 -2.09 1.01 -15.40
N VAL A 151 -2.75 2.15 -15.39
CA VAL A 151 -2.75 3.13 -16.49
C VAL A 151 -2.13 4.40 -15.97
N GLU A 152 -1.18 4.96 -16.69
CA GLU A 152 -0.54 6.23 -16.39
C GLU A 152 -0.55 7.11 -17.63
N LEU A 153 -0.97 8.37 -17.46
CA LEU A 153 -0.90 9.42 -18.47
C LEU A 153 -0.14 10.59 -17.88
N GLY A 154 0.84 11.10 -18.60
CA GLY A 154 1.65 12.19 -18.10
C GLY A 154 2.07 13.18 -19.18
N MET A 155 2.40 14.38 -18.73
CA MET A 155 3.03 15.38 -19.57
C MET A 155 4.15 16.08 -18.79
N GLU A 156 5.21 16.41 -19.50
CA GLU A 156 6.32 17.23 -19.00
C GLU A 156 6.57 18.36 -19.97
N TRP A 157 6.50 19.57 -19.46
CA TRP A 157 6.76 20.78 -20.24
C TRP A 157 7.77 21.67 -19.52
N LYS A 158 8.69 22.26 -20.29
CA LYS A 158 9.63 23.26 -19.77
C LYS A 158 9.54 24.53 -20.61
N PHE A 159 9.59 25.63 -19.94
CA PHE A 159 9.38 26.96 -20.53
C PHE A 159 10.53 27.89 -20.15
N LEU A 160 10.65 29.00 -20.90
CA LEU A 160 11.55 30.10 -20.59
C LEU A 160 13.00 29.64 -20.34
N GLN A 161 13.55 28.89 -21.29
CA GLN A 161 14.91 28.31 -21.19
C GLN A 161 15.07 27.44 -19.93
N HIS A 162 14.10 26.56 -19.69
CA HIS A 162 14.02 25.65 -18.53
C HIS A 162 13.86 26.34 -17.17
N ARG A 163 13.51 27.63 -17.13
CA ARG A 163 13.28 28.35 -15.86
C ARG A 163 11.95 28.02 -15.21
N LEU A 164 11.00 27.49 -15.96
CA LEU A 164 9.72 27.00 -15.48
C LEU A 164 9.50 25.60 -16.02
N GLY A 165 9.19 24.64 -15.14
CA GLY A 165 8.86 23.26 -15.45
C GLY A 165 7.49 22.89 -14.91
N LEU A 166 6.73 22.10 -15.67
CA LEU A 166 5.49 21.47 -15.26
C LEU A 166 5.58 19.98 -15.57
N ASN A 167 5.37 19.14 -14.56
CA ASN A 167 5.15 17.73 -14.73
C ASN A 167 3.78 17.40 -14.14
N LEU A 168 2.90 16.82 -14.94
CA LEU A 168 1.56 16.38 -14.54
C LEU A 168 1.42 14.93 -14.86
N THR A 169 0.96 14.14 -13.90
CA THR A 169 0.67 12.72 -14.06
C THR A 169 -0.71 12.41 -13.50
N TYR A 170 -1.51 11.72 -14.28
CA TYR A 170 -2.69 11.00 -13.83
C TYR A 170 -2.40 9.52 -13.82
N TYR A 171 -2.79 8.83 -12.77
CA TYR A 171 -2.69 7.39 -12.69
C TYR A 171 -3.99 6.76 -12.20
N ARG A 172 -4.19 5.53 -12.63
CA ARG A 172 -5.21 4.63 -12.09
C ARG A 172 -4.63 3.23 -12.01
N THR A 173 -4.74 2.63 -10.82
CA THR A 173 -4.35 1.25 -10.57
C THR A 173 -5.55 0.48 -10.05
N ASP A 174 -5.84 -0.67 -10.66
CA ASP A 174 -6.85 -1.62 -10.20
C ASP A 174 -6.12 -2.90 -9.78
N THR A 175 -6.17 -3.22 -8.50
CA THR A 175 -5.60 -4.46 -7.95
C THR A 175 -6.71 -5.48 -7.75
N TYR A 176 -6.54 -6.62 -8.38
CA TYR A 176 -7.46 -7.76 -8.40
C TYR A 176 -6.92 -8.92 -7.59
N GLU A 177 -7.80 -9.81 -7.15
CA GLU A 177 -7.47 -11.05 -6.47
C GLU A 177 -6.66 -10.82 -5.19
N GLN A 178 -6.88 -9.70 -4.48
CA GLN A 178 -6.23 -9.51 -3.19
C GLN A 178 -6.63 -10.64 -2.25
N PHE A 179 -5.66 -11.15 -1.49
CA PHE A 179 -5.96 -12.21 -0.54
C PHE A 179 -6.18 -11.66 0.86
N PHE A 180 -7.18 -12.23 1.52
CA PHE A 180 -7.53 -11.91 2.90
C PHE A 180 -7.51 -13.16 3.77
N LYS A 181 -7.13 -12.97 5.04
CA LYS A 181 -7.24 -13.99 6.08
C LYS A 181 -8.58 -13.81 6.78
N LEU A 182 -9.50 -14.73 6.58
CA LEU A 182 -10.84 -14.71 7.16
C LEU A 182 -10.96 -15.67 8.31
N PRO A 183 -11.79 -15.39 9.34
CA PRO A 183 -12.23 -16.41 10.28
C PRO A 183 -12.89 -17.56 9.53
N ALA A 184 -12.65 -18.79 9.96
CA ALA A 184 -13.36 -19.93 9.43
C ALA A 184 -14.81 -19.97 9.93
N LEU A 185 -15.64 -20.75 9.26
CA LEU A 185 -17.04 -20.92 9.68
C LEU A 185 -17.12 -21.68 11.01
N ALA A 186 -18.14 -21.41 11.80
CA ALA A 186 -18.37 -22.11 13.06
C ALA A 186 -18.50 -23.63 12.81
N GLY A 187 -17.70 -24.42 13.52
CA GLY A 187 -17.64 -25.87 13.37
C GLY A 187 -16.58 -26.37 12.38
N ASP A 188 -15.84 -25.47 11.73
CA ASP A 188 -14.69 -25.84 10.90
C ASP A 188 -13.54 -26.37 11.79
N LYS A 189 -12.71 -27.24 11.19
CA LYS A 189 -11.48 -27.76 11.82
C LYS A 189 -10.43 -26.66 12.02
N TYR A 190 -10.44 -25.64 11.16
CA TYR A 190 -9.50 -24.53 11.15
C TYR A 190 -10.12 -23.28 11.75
N ALA A 191 -9.30 -22.43 12.35
CA ALA A 191 -9.74 -21.13 12.86
C ALA A 191 -9.80 -20.06 11.76
N TYR A 192 -8.99 -20.22 10.69
CA TYR A 192 -8.85 -19.26 9.62
C TYR A 192 -8.83 -19.93 8.25
N ARG A 193 -9.24 -19.16 7.24
CA ARG A 193 -9.06 -19.50 5.82
C ARG A 193 -8.56 -18.30 5.05
N TYR A 194 -7.87 -18.54 3.95
CA TYR A 194 -7.48 -17.49 3.01
C TYR A 194 -8.43 -17.50 1.81
N VAL A 195 -8.68 -16.34 1.25
CA VAL A 195 -9.48 -16.17 0.02
C VAL A 195 -8.82 -15.13 -0.86
N ASN A 196 -8.82 -15.32 -2.18
CA ASN A 196 -8.57 -14.24 -3.13
C ASN A 196 -9.89 -13.49 -3.31
N ALA A 197 -9.93 -12.27 -2.80
CA ALA A 197 -11.18 -11.57 -2.76
C ALA A 197 -10.97 -10.09 -2.55
N GLY A 198 -11.37 -9.31 -3.50
CA GLY A 198 -11.39 -7.88 -3.40
C GLY A 198 -10.63 -7.19 -4.52
N ASP A 199 -11.34 -6.28 -5.13
CA ASP A 199 -10.79 -5.38 -6.13
C ASP A 199 -10.68 -3.99 -5.52
N ILE A 200 -9.46 -3.47 -5.51
CA ILE A 200 -9.17 -2.16 -4.94
C ILE A 200 -8.63 -1.26 -6.03
N ARG A 201 -9.24 -0.08 -6.14
CA ARG A 201 -8.82 0.96 -7.06
C ARG A 201 -8.15 2.09 -6.33
N ASN A 202 -7.01 2.52 -6.86
CA ASN A 202 -6.38 3.80 -6.55
C ASN A 202 -6.32 4.63 -7.83
N GLN A 203 -6.67 5.90 -7.74
CA GLN A 203 -6.53 6.84 -8.84
C GLN A 203 -6.17 8.21 -8.31
N GLY A 204 -5.33 8.93 -9.03
CA GLY A 204 -4.86 10.19 -8.50
C GLY A 204 -4.15 11.07 -9.51
N TRP A 205 -3.74 12.20 -8.99
CA TRP A 205 -2.97 13.21 -9.70
C TRP A 205 -1.69 13.53 -8.95
N GLU A 206 -0.62 13.66 -9.70
CA GLU A 206 0.66 14.16 -9.22
C GLU A 206 1.07 15.35 -10.08
N ILE A 207 1.39 16.47 -9.46
CA ILE A 207 1.77 17.70 -10.14
C ILE A 207 3.06 18.21 -9.52
N THR A 208 4.08 18.44 -10.34
CA THR A 208 5.29 19.14 -9.94
C THR A 208 5.43 20.41 -10.77
N LEU A 209 5.59 21.55 -10.08
CA LEU A 209 5.90 22.83 -10.67
C LEU A 209 7.28 23.27 -10.18
N ASP A 210 8.24 23.35 -11.09
CA ASP A 210 9.58 23.82 -10.81
C ASP A 210 9.76 25.22 -11.38
N ALA A 211 10.35 26.11 -10.62
CA ALA A 211 10.67 27.45 -11.11
C ALA A 211 12.03 27.93 -10.62
N THR A 212 12.69 28.73 -11.46
CA THR A 212 13.86 29.52 -11.10
C THR A 212 13.50 31.00 -11.30
N PRO A 213 12.74 31.61 -10.35
CA PRO A 213 12.24 32.99 -10.52
C PRO A 213 13.38 33.99 -10.67
N VAL A 214 14.46 33.80 -9.92
CA VAL A 214 15.64 34.67 -9.97
C VAL A 214 16.87 33.84 -10.26
N LEU A 215 17.61 34.26 -11.28
CA LEU A 215 18.89 33.71 -11.67
C LEU A 215 19.82 34.86 -12.08
N THR A 216 20.72 35.21 -11.20
CA THR A 216 21.79 36.20 -11.41
C THR A 216 23.15 35.59 -11.04
N PRO A 217 24.27 36.24 -11.43
CA PRO A 217 25.59 35.70 -11.04
C PRO A 217 25.80 35.57 -9.54
N ASP A 218 25.21 36.42 -8.73
CA ASP A 218 25.39 36.44 -7.26
C ASP A 218 24.23 35.80 -6.52
N PHE A 219 23.00 35.74 -7.08
CA PHE A 219 21.82 35.25 -6.39
C PHE A 219 20.98 34.33 -7.27
N THR A 220 20.66 33.15 -6.72
CA THR A 220 19.75 32.19 -7.36
C THR A 220 18.64 31.84 -6.38
N TRP A 221 17.39 31.90 -6.86
CA TRP A 221 16.24 31.37 -6.18
C TRP A 221 15.61 30.27 -7.03
N LYS A 222 15.53 29.05 -6.48
CA LYS A 222 14.80 27.92 -7.06
C LYS A 222 13.66 27.55 -6.12
N THR A 223 12.54 27.17 -6.70
CA THR A 223 11.37 26.69 -5.94
C THR A 223 10.70 25.55 -6.68
N SER A 224 10.17 24.58 -5.93
CA SER A 224 9.44 23.43 -6.46
C SER A 224 8.21 23.17 -5.61
N LEU A 225 7.05 23.10 -6.25
CA LEU A 225 5.77 22.75 -5.65
C LEU A 225 5.40 21.34 -6.10
N ASN A 226 5.18 20.45 -5.14
CA ASN A 226 4.77 19.07 -5.37
C ASN A 226 3.39 18.86 -4.76
N PHE A 227 2.42 18.54 -5.58
CA PHE A 227 1.05 18.22 -5.18
C PHE A 227 0.75 16.77 -5.51
N SER A 228 0.11 16.06 -4.59
CA SER A 228 -0.41 14.71 -4.82
C SER A 228 -1.77 14.52 -4.18
N ALA A 229 -2.68 13.91 -4.91
CA ALA A 229 -3.99 13.51 -4.42
C ALA A 229 -4.28 12.09 -4.90
N ASN A 230 -4.68 11.20 -3.98
CA ASN A 230 -5.04 9.82 -4.27
C ASN A 230 -6.45 9.54 -3.74
N LYS A 231 -7.28 8.94 -4.58
CA LYS A 231 -8.59 8.41 -4.18
C LYS A 231 -8.55 6.89 -4.22
N ASN A 232 -8.62 6.28 -3.04
CA ASN A 232 -8.76 4.84 -2.89
C ASN A 232 -10.23 4.44 -2.87
N LYS A 233 -10.58 3.32 -3.49
CA LYS A 233 -11.94 2.76 -3.49
C LYS A 233 -11.90 1.25 -3.51
N ILE A 234 -12.66 0.63 -2.61
CA ILE A 234 -12.95 -0.79 -2.62
C ILE A 234 -14.06 -1.01 -3.67
N VAL A 235 -13.70 -1.60 -4.81
CA VAL A 235 -14.61 -1.82 -5.93
C VAL A 235 -15.47 -3.05 -5.66
N GLU A 236 -14.83 -4.11 -5.17
CA GLU A 236 -15.49 -5.39 -4.88
C GLU A 236 -14.83 -6.08 -3.68
N LEU A 237 -15.63 -6.80 -2.92
CA LEU A 237 -15.22 -7.74 -1.88
C LEU A 237 -15.72 -9.13 -2.26
N HIS A 238 -15.22 -10.16 -1.58
CA HIS A 238 -15.71 -11.52 -1.75
C HIS A 238 -17.23 -11.56 -1.50
N GLU A 239 -17.96 -12.32 -2.32
CA GLU A 239 -19.42 -12.40 -2.28
C GLU A 239 -19.99 -12.82 -0.91
N GLU A 240 -19.23 -13.58 -0.13
CA GLU A 240 -19.57 -13.94 1.25
C GLU A 240 -19.33 -12.82 2.27
N LEU A 241 -18.65 -11.73 1.87
CA LEU A 241 -18.27 -10.63 2.75
C LEU A 241 -19.04 -9.36 2.41
N LYS A 242 -19.91 -8.94 3.32
CA LYS A 242 -20.50 -7.58 3.27
C LYS A 242 -19.50 -6.53 3.71
N GLU A 243 -18.67 -6.88 4.69
CA GLU A 243 -17.60 -6.05 5.24
C GLU A 243 -16.47 -6.94 5.76
N PHE A 244 -15.27 -6.39 5.84
CA PHE A 244 -14.11 -7.04 6.45
C PHE A 244 -13.44 -6.10 7.43
N VAL A 245 -13.38 -6.52 8.70
CA VAL A 245 -12.72 -5.77 9.78
C VAL A 245 -11.23 -6.11 9.77
N TYR A 246 -10.38 -5.09 9.68
CA TYR A 246 -8.93 -5.23 9.76
C TYR A 246 -8.35 -4.22 10.77
N GLY A 247 -7.12 -4.45 11.20
CA GLY A 247 -6.45 -3.59 12.17
C GLY A 247 -6.54 -4.10 13.61
N PRO A 248 -6.04 -3.33 14.57
CA PRO A 248 -5.95 -3.78 15.95
C PRO A 248 -7.34 -3.91 16.58
N THR A 249 -7.79 -5.15 16.72
CA THR A 249 -9.05 -5.47 17.39
C THR A 249 -8.92 -5.47 18.93
N SER A 250 -7.69 -5.31 19.44
CA SER A 250 -7.37 -5.54 20.86
C SER A 250 -7.56 -4.33 21.78
N PHE A 251 -7.77 -3.13 21.24
CA PHE A 251 -7.76 -1.92 22.08
C PHE A 251 -9.12 -1.36 22.44
N SER A 252 -10.15 -1.61 21.68
CA SER A 252 -11.49 -1.12 22.03
C SER A 252 -12.55 -1.69 21.09
N SER A 253 -13.71 -2.04 21.64
CA SER A 253 -14.93 -2.27 20.87
C SER A 253 -15.54 -0.97 20.34
N SER A 254 -14.92 0.18 20.60
CA SER A 254 -15.49 1.50 20.28
C SER A 254 -15.19 1.99 18.87
N TYR A 255 -14.22 1.36 18.16
CA TYR A 255 -13.93 1.68 16.76
C TYR A 255 -13.39 0.45 16.00
N ALA A 256 -13.47 0.50 14.69
CA ALA A 256 -12.86 -0.49 13.81
C ALA A 256 -12.44 0.16 12.49
N MET A 257 -11.40 -0.39 11.87
CA MET A 257 -11.12 -0.14 10.46
C MET A 257 -11.78 -1.26 9.65
N LYS A 258 -12.60 -0.90 8.67
CA LYS A 258 -13.36 -1.85 7.87
C LYS A 258 -13.20 -1.59 6.38
N LEU A 259 -13.10 -2.68 5.64
CA LEU A 259 -13.31 -2.66 4.20
C LEU A 259 -14.80 -2.90 3.92
N VAL A 260 -15.42 -1.95 3.25
CA VAL A 260 -16.81 -2.02 2.81
C VAL A 260 -16.86 -1.70 1.32
N LYS A 261 -17.63 -2.45 0.55
CA LYS A 261 -17.79 -2.17 -0.89
C LYS A 261 -18.24 -0.72 -1.12
N GLY A 262 -17.52 0.00 -1.97
CA GLY A 262 -17.72 1.42 -2.24
C GLY A 262 -16.98 2.38 -1.30
N GLY A 263 -16.50 1.90 -0.16
CA GLY A 263 -15.66 2.62 0.79
C GLY A 263 -14.19 2.69 0.36
N SER A 264 -13.33 3.06 1.30
CA SER A 264 -11.89 3.21 1.13
C SER A 264 -11.12 2.39 2.16
N ILE A 265 -9.92 1.94 1.80
CA ILE A 265 -8.95 1.49 2.81
C ILE A 265 -8.58 2.72 3.64
N GLY A 266 -8.75 2.63 4.95
CA GLY A 266 -8.54 3.76 5.86
C GLY A 266 -9.85 4.35 6.38
N ASP A 267 -11.01 3.87 5.95
CA ASP A 267 -12.28 4.24 6.56
C ASP A 267 -12.31 3.78 8.02
N ILE A 268 -12.62 4.72 8.90
CA ILE A 268 -12.72 4.53 10.35
C ILE A 268 -14.20 4.50 10.72
N TYR A 269 -14.59 3.44 11.42
CA TYR A 269 -15.95 3.24 11.90
C TYR A 269 -15.97 3.29 13.41
N GLY A 270 -17.01 3.93 13.96
CA GLY A 270 -17.15 4.12 15.41
C GLY A 270 -18.56 4.51 15.77
N LYS A 271 -18.70 5.12 16.94
CA LYS A 271 -19.94 5.79 17.37
C LYS A 271 -19.90 7.25 16.95
N ALA A 272 -21.01 7.77 16.46
CA ALA A 272 -21.15 9.17 16.11
C ALA A 272 -22.17 9.85 17.04
N PHE A 273 -21.98 11.15 17.32
CA PHE A 273 -23.01 11.92 17.99
C PHE A 273 -24.19 12.14 17.08
N ILE A 274 -25.41 11.88 17.57
CA ILE A 274 -26.63 12.25 16.88
C ILE A 274 -26.70 13.76 16.79
N ARG A 275 -26.97 14.27 15.58
CA ARG A 275 -27.08 15.70 15.29
C ARG A 275 -28.47 16.02 14.76
N ASP A 276 -28.98 17.19 15.13
CA ASP A 276 -30.21 17.74 14.59
C ASP A 276 -29.99 18.30 13.16
N GLU A 277 -31.07 18.81 12.53
CA GLU A 277 -31.02 19.40 11.20
C GLU A 277 -30.11 20.63 11.12
N ALA A 278 -29.84 21.30 12.24
CA ALA A 278 -28.90 22.43 12.33
C ALA A 278 -27.44 22.00 12.57
N GLY A 279 -27.20 20.67 12.71
CA GLY A 279 -25.87 20.11 12.98
C GLY A 279 -25.47 20.13 14.46
N SER A 280 -26.33 20.55 15.38
CA SER A 280 -26.07 20.58 16.83
C SER A 280 -26.20 19.17 17.41
N ILE A 281 -25.37 18.89 18.45
CA ILE A 281 -25.44 17.59 19.14
C ILE A 281 -26.74 17.49 19.92
N VAL A 282 -27.47 16.38 19.73
CA VAL A 282 -28.70 16.07 20.46
C VAL A 282 -28.36 15.46 21.83
N TYR A 283 -29.01 15.95 22.87
CA TYR A 283 -28.87 15.45 24.24
C TYR A 283 -30.14 14.71 24.68
N GLY A 284 -29.96 13.68 25.49
CA GLY A 284 -31.09 12.95 26.08
C GLY A 284 -31.94 13.83 26.97
N THR A 285 -33.25 13.70 26.87
CA THR A 285 -34.22 14.49 27.62
C THR A 285 -34.74 13.76 28.86
N ASP A 286 -34.58 12.46 28.94
CA ASP A 286 -35.11 11.60 29.99
C ASP A 286 -34.25 10.36 30.26
N GLY A 287 -34.59 9.61 31.29
CA GLY A 287 -33.93 8.37 31.70
C GLY A 287 -32.46 8.52 32.01
N ASP A 288 -31.72 7.43 31.81
CA ASP A 288 -30.28 7.34 32.09
C ASP A 288 -29.41 8.22 31.19
N TYR A 289 -29.96 8.68 30.06
CA TYR A 289 -29.28 9.54 29.10
C TYR A 289 -29.60 11.02 29.25
N LYS A 290 -30.37 11.41 30.28
CA LYS A 290 -30.73 12.82 30.51
C LYS A 290 -29.53 13.72 30.67
N GLY A 291 -29.39 14.69 29.75
CA GLY A 291 -28.29 15.64 29.74
C GLY A 291 -26.98 15.05 29.15
N LEU A 292 -26.97 13.81 28.70
CA LEU A 292 -25.82 13.21 28.00
C LEU A 292 -26.01 13.33 26.48
N PRO A 293 -24.92 13.53 25.73
CA PRO A 293 -24.99 13.52 24.27
C PRO A 293 -25.42 12.13 23.78
N LEU A 294 -26.42 12.10 22.90
CA LEU A 294 -26.86 10.87 22.30
C LEU A 294 -25.88 10.44 21.20
N VAL A 295 -25.64 9.15 21.13
CA VAL A 295 -24.77 8.52 20.11
C VAL A 295 -25.53 7.51 19.30
N GLU A 296 -25.19 7.40 18.01
CA GLU A 296 -25.68 6.36 17.14
C GLU A 296 -24.61 5.32 16.86
N GLY A 297 -25.03 4.12 16.54
CA GLY A 297 -24.18 3.00 16.19
C GLY A 297 -23.77 2.16 17.41
N ASP A 298 -23.72 0.85 17.18
CA ASP A 298 -23.17 -0.13 18.12
C ASP A 298 -21.67 -0.28 17.85
N GLY A 299 -20.88 0.51 18.58
CA GLY A 299 -19.43 0.36 18.62
C GLY A 299 -18.69 0.75 17.34
N ASN A 300 -19.04 0.22 16.20
CA ASN A 300 -18.25 0.41 14.97
C ASN A 300 -19.10 0.32 13.70
N THR A 301 -20.33 0.81 13.73
CA THR A 301 -21.26 0.72 12.60
C THR A 301 -21.31 2.00 11.74
N VAL A 302 -20.98 3.16 12.32
CA VAL A 302 -21.02 4.44 11.62
C VAL A 302 -19.63 4.83 11.13
N LYS A 303 -19.51 5.20 9.86
CA LYS A 303 -18.26 5.77 9.35
C LYS A 303 -18.05 7.16 9.97
N VAL A 304 -17.00 7.31 10.76
CA VAL A 304 -16.68 8.54 11.49
C VAL A 304 -15.49 9.30 10.91
N GLY A 305 -14.70 8.67 10.02
CA GLY A 305 -13.57 9.33 9.40
C GLY A 305 -12.87 8.47 8.35
N ASN A 306 -11.79 9.03 7.80
CA ASN A 306 -10.89 8.34 6.89
C ASN A 306 -9.44 8.77 7.18
N ALA A 307 -8.54 7.81 7.33
CA ALA A 307 -7.13 8.07 7.63
C ALA A 307 -6.34 8.61 6.43
N ASN A 308 -6.86 8.47 5.19
CA ASN A 308 -6.18 8.95 4.00
C ASN A 308 -6.36 10.45 3.84
N PRO A 309 -5.30 11.21 3.51
CA PRO A 309 -5.45 12.62 3.21
C PRO A 309 -6.18 12.83 1.88
N ASP A 310 -6.87 13.96 1.74
CA ASP A 310 -7.46 14.40 0.49
C ASP A 310 -6.39 14.81 -0.51
N PHE A 311 -5.34 15.51 -0.01
CA PHE A 311 -4.14 15.82 -0.77
C PHE A 311 -2.93 16.07 0.13
N MET A 312 -1.75 16.03 -0.47
CA MET A 312 -0.48 16.46 0.12
C MET A 312 0.17 17.51 -0.78
N LEU A 313 0.79 18.50 -0.16
CA LEU A 313 1.48 19.59 -0.84
C LEU A 313 2.83 19.83 -0.18
N GLY A 314 3.90 19.65 -0.94
CA GLY A 314 5.25 19.99 -0.52
C GLY A 314 5.76 21.20 -1.31
N TRP A 315 6.22 22.25 -0.63
CA TRP A 315 6.75 23.46 -1.27
C TRP A 315 8.18 23.71 -0.82
N ASN A 316 9.11 23.46 -1.74
CA ASN A 316 10.54 23.58 -1.54
C ASN A 316 11.06 24.95 -2.00
N HIS A 317 11.96 25.52 -1.21
CA HIS A 317 12.70 26.72 -1.58
C HIS A 317 14.19 26.52 -1.40
N SER A 318 14.96 26.98 -2.35
CA SER A 318 16.42 27.00 -2.30
C SER A 318 16.91 28.39 -2.75
N PHE A 319 17.66 29.04 -1.89
CA PHE A 319 18.29 30.33 -2.13
C PHE A 319 19.80 30.17 -2.04
N SER A 320 20.51 30.75 -2.99
CA SER A 320 21.98 30.77 -2.96
C SER A 320 22.44 32.23 -3.22
N TYR A 321 23.31 32.74 -2.35
CA TYR A 321 23.87 34.05 -2.45
C TYR A 321 25.34 34.03 -2.05
N LYS A 322 26.26 34.33 -3.00
CA LYS A 322 27.71 34.49 -2.76
C LYS A 322 28.33 33.43 -1.82
N GLY A 323 28.02 32.12 -2.06
CA GLY A 323 28.55 31.02 -1.24
C GLY A 323 27.69 30.65 -0.02
N PHE A 324 26.68 31.41 0.32
CA PHE A 324 25.66 31.03 1.30
C PHE A 324 24.50 30.32 0.62
N SER A 325 23.96 29.28 1.26
CA SER A 325 22.78 28.57 0.78
C SER A 325 21.78 28.41 1.91
N LEU A 326 20.50 28.67 1.62
CA LEU A 326 19.37 28.43 2.49
C LEU A 326 18.38 27.52 1.78
N TYR A 327 17.97 26.47 2.44
CA TYR A 327 16.95 25.55 1.96
C TYR A 327 15.89 25.35 3.03
N PHE A 328 14.61 25.35 2.65
CA PHE A 328 13.52 24.93 3.50
C PHE A 328 12.38 24.31 2.70
N LEU A 329 11.62 23.44 3.35
CA LEU A 329 10.42 22.76 2.87
C LEU A 329 9.24 23.17 3.75
N LEU A 330 8.14 23.54 3.12
CA LEU A 330 6.82 23.61 3.72
C LEU A 330 6.05 22.40 3.27
N ASP A 331 5.63 21.56 4.24
CA ASP A 331 4.86 20.34 3.96
C ASP A 331 3.47 20.49 4.57
N TRP A 332 2.46 20.24 3.75
CA TRP A 332 1.07 20.36 4.13
C TRP A 332 0.30 19.13 3.73
N ARG A 333 -0.26 18.46 4.72
CA ARG A 333 -1.20 17.36 4.56
C ARG A 333 -2.59 17.89 4.90
N TYR A 334 -3.52 17.81 3.95
CA TYR A 334 -4.90 18.20 4.13
C TYR A 334 -5.80 16.98 4.19
N GLY A 335 -6.75 16.94 5.12
CA GLY A 335 -7.58 15.78 5.40
C GLY A 335 -6.80 14.66 6.10
N GLY A 336 -7.46 13.52 6.28
CA GLY A 336 -6.96 12.37 7.01
C GLY A 336 -7.16 12.50 8.51
N GLU A 337 -8.13 11.78 9.03
CA GLU A 337 -8.44 11.78 10.46
C GLU A 337 -7.57 10.77 11.21
N VAL A 338 -7.22 11.13 12.44
CA VAL A 338 -6.52 10.27 13.39
C VAL A 338 -7.42 10.07 14.60
N LEU A 339 -7.68 8.80 14.92
CA LEU A 339 -8.42 8.48 16.15
C LEU A 339 -7.52 8.68 17.37
N SER A 340 -7.95 9.54 18.30
CA SER A 340 -7.37 9.66 19.64
C SER A 340 -8.22 8.90 20.64
N GLN A 341 -7.59 8.14 21.53
CA GLN A 341 -8.22 7.39 22.62
C GLN A 341 -7.89 7.98 24.01
N THR A 342 -7.46 9.24 24.05
CA THR A 342 -7.14 9.93 25.30
C THR A 342 -8.38 10.49 25.96
#